data_607badb47f4cc94b71f6cc307fd03520
#
_entry.id   607badb47f4cc94b71f6cc307fd03520
#
_cell.length_a   1.000
_cell.length_b   1.000
_cell.length_c   1.000
_cell.angle_alpha   90.00
_cell.angle_beta   90.00
_cell.angle_gamma   90.00
#
_symmetry.space_group_name_H-M   'P 1'
#
loop_
_entity.id
_entity.type
_entity.pdbx_description
1 polymer ?
#
loop_
_entity_poly.entity_id
_entity_poly.type
_entity_poly.pdbx_seq_one_letter_code
_entity_poly.pdbx_strand_id
1 'polypeptide(L)'
;MVLTKSKAILLAAALILAAACMGAAALQREQMALAEKLIRLHVVANSDSEADQAVKLRVRDAVLAVTQPLTAGEDPYGALAGALPEIQQAAEDCLATLGVTDPVAVSLGPEEFPTRVYESFALPAGQYMSLRVTIGQGAGHNWWCVVFPTICFAATASDLESAAVSGGFTDSEVRLITEDGGYQLKFKCMEWVEQLRQWLFAS
;
A
#
# COMPACT_ATOMS: atom_id res chain seq x y z
N MET A 1 -19.41 4.16 49.63
CA MET A 1 -18.76 5.40 49.13
C MET A 1 -19.48 5.80 47.86
N VAL A 2 -20.40 6.79 47.93
CA VAL A 2 -21.21 7.22 46.76
C VAL A 2 -20.32 8.10 45.87
N LEU A 3 -20.10 7.67 44.63
CA LEU A 3 -19.40 8.49 43.65
C LEU A 3 -20.20 9.77 43.40
N THR A 4 -19.55 10.94 43.50
CA THR A 4 -20.19 12.19 43.10
C THR A 4 -20.45 12.16 41.57
N LYS A 5 -21.54 12.78 41.07
CA LYS A 5 -21.92 12.79 39.64
C LYS A 5 -20.76 13.18 38.72
N SER A 6 -19.90 14.15 39.15
CA SER A 6 -18.72 14.53 38.37
C SER A 6 -17.67 13.44 38.27
N LYS A 7 -17.42 12.68 39.34
CA LYS A 7 -16.47 11.55 39.33
C LYS A 7 -17.01 10.39 38.45
N ALA A 8 -18.31 10.15 38.47
CA ALA A 8 -18.94 9.15 37.63
C ALA A 8 -18.82 9.52 36.12
N ILE A 9 -19.01 10.79 35.78
CA ILE A 9 -18.85 11.28 34.39
C ILE A 9 -17.38 11.14 33.94
N LEU A 10 -16.41 11.53 34.78
CA LEU A 10 -14.99 11.39 34.47
C LEU A 10 -14.59 9.92 34.28
N LEU A 11 -15.10 9.02 35.10
CA LEU A 11 -14.85 7.58 34.97
C LEU A 11 -15.46 7.03 33.66
N ALA A 12 -16.68 7.41 33.32
CA ALA A 12 -17.31 7.03 32.08
C ALA A 12 -16.55 7.55 30.86
N ALA A 13 -16.12 8.80 30.87
CA ALA A 13 -15.29 9.40 29.82
C ALA A 13 -13.94 8.67 29.67
N ALA A 14 -13.27 8.34 30.79
CA ALA A 14 -12.02 7.58 30.76
C ALA A 14 -12.21 6.17 30.19
N LEU A 15 -13.30 5.49 30.53
CA LEU A 15 -13.61 4.16 29.99
C LEU A 15 -13.91 4.20 28.48
N ILE A 16 -14.66 5.22 28.02
CA ILE A 16 -14.93 5.41 26.60
C ILE A 16 -13.62 5.68 25.84
N LEU A 17 -12.76 6.54 26.38
CA LEU A 17 -11.46 6.84 25.79
C LEU A 17 -10.57 5.59 25.74
N ALA A 18 -10.51 4.81 26.81
CA ALA A 18 -9.75 3.57 26.86
C ALA A 18 -10.28 2.54 25.83
N ALA A 19 -11.60 2.40 25.70
CA ALA A 19 -12.20 1.54 24.70
C ALA A 19 -11.90 2.00 23.27
N ALA A 20 -11.94 3.30 23.02
CA ALA A 20 -11.58 3.89 21.72
C ALA A 20 -10.09 3.65 21.38
N CYS A 21 -9.18 3.84 22.36
CA CYS A 21 -7.76 3.56 22.17
C CYS A 21 -7.48 2.07 21.90
N MET A 22 -8.17 1.15 22.61
CA MET A 22 -8.04 -0.28 22.36
C MET A 22 -8.54 -0.66 20.97
N GLY A 23 -9.68 -0.10 20.54
CA GLY A 23 -10.22 -0.31 19.19
C GLY A 23 -9.27 0.19 18.10
N ALA A 24 -8.70 1.38 18.27
CA ALA A 24 -7.71 1.93 17.36
C ALA A 24 -6.43 1.08 17.28
N ALA A 25 -5.95 0.59 18.42
CA ALA A 25 -4.77 -0.28 18.48
C ALA A 25 -5.03 -1.64 17.81
N ALA A 26 -6.23 -2.20 17.94
CA ALA A 26 -6.62 -3.44 17.26
C ALA A 26 -6.64 -3.23 15.73
N LEU A 27 -7.24 -2.15 15.28
CA LEU A 27 -7.32 -1.81 13.85
C LEU A 27 -5.91 -1.56 13.23
N GLN A 28 -5.02 -0.90 13.98
CA GLN A 28 -3.62 -0.72 13.55
C GLN A 28 -2.89 -2.07 13.41
N ARG A 29 -3.12 -3.02 14.32
CA ARG A 29 -2.51 -4.35 14.23
C ARG A 29 -2.98 -5.11 12.99
N GLU A 30 -4.28 -5.07 12.68
CA GLU A 30 -4.83 -5.67 11.46
C GLU A 30 -4.24 -5.03 10.20
N GLN A 31 -4.08 -3.71 10.20
CA GLN A 31 -3.44 -3.00 9.09
C GLN A 31 -1.97 -3.40 8.91
N MET A 32 -1.21 -3.48 10.00
CA MET A 32 0.19 -3.90 9.94
C MET A 32 0.32 -5.34 9.45
N ALA A 33 -0.51 -6.25 9.95
CA ALA A 33 -0.54 -7.64 9.50
C ALA A 33 -0.87 -7.77 8.01
N LEU A 34 -1.81 -6.94 7.52
CA LEU A 34 -2.12 -6.85 6.09
C LEU A 34 -0.93 -6.29 5.30
N ALA A 35 -0.29 -5.22 5.79
CA ALA A 35 0.82 -4.58 5.12
C ALA A 35 2.05 -5.50 4.95
N GLU A 36 2.30 -6.39 5.92
CA GLU A 36 3.36 -7.40 5.87
C GLU A 36 3.15 -8.45 4.77
N LYS A 37 1.90 -8.65 4.35
CA LYS A 37 1.53 -9.61 3.30
C LYS A 37 1.51 -9.00 1.90
N LEU A 38 1.77 -7.70 1.79
CA LEU A 38 1.69 -6.96 0.54
C LEU A 38 3.06 -6.49 0.09
N ILE A 39 3.33 -6.66 -1.21
CA ILE A 39 4.41 -5.93 -1.88
C ILE A 39 3.76 -4.98 -2.88
N ARG A 40 3.95 -3.69 -2.66
CA ARG A 40 3.36 -2.64 -3.50
C ARG A 40 4.30 -2.28 -4.65
N LEU A 41 3.74 -1.78 -5.74
CA LEU A 41 4.48 -1.20 -6.85
C LEU A 41 4.31 0.32 -6.83
N HIS A 42 5.42 1.03 -6.92
CA HIS A 42 5.45 2.47 -7.04
C HIS A 42 6.28 2.88 -8.25
N VAL A 43 5.63 3.36 -9.30
CA VAL A 43 6.33 3.87 -10.49
C VAL A 43 6.20 5.39 -10.55
N VAL A 44 7.35 6.08 -10.62
CA VAL A 44 7.44 7.54 -10.63
C VAL A 44 7.91 8.00 -12.01
N ALA A 45 7.12 8.87 -12.64
CA ALA A 45 7.49 9.46 -13.92
C ALA A 45 8.60 10.50 -13.78
N ASN A 46 9.34 10.73 -14.86
CA ASN A 46 10.36 11.79 -14.91
C ASN A 46 9.75 13.18 -14.65
N SER A 47 8.61 13.49 -15.29
CA SER A 47 7.85 14.73 -15.08
C SER A 47 6.34 14.52 -15.25
N ASP A 48 5.56 15.61 -15.13
CA ASP A 48 4.11 15.60 -15.34
C ASP A 48 3.70 15.82 -16.80
N SER A 49 4.67 15.87 -17.75
CA SER A 49 4.34 15.92 -19.16
C SER A 49 3.51 14.71 -19.59
N GLU A 50 2.60 14.91 -20.54
CA GLU A 50 1.78 13.81 -21.09
C GLU A 50 2.64 12.67 -21.65
N ALA A 51 3.78 13.01 -22.27
CA ALA A 51 4.73 12.04 -22.79
C ALA A 51 5.36 11.20 -21.68
N ASP A 52 5.85 11.82 -20.59
CA ASP A 52 6.45 11.08 -19.46
C ASP A 52 5.44 10.25 -18.71
N GLN A 53 4.18 10.73 -18.61
CA GLN A 53 3.10 9.95 -18.02
C GLN A 53 2.76 8.71 -18.87
N ALA A 54 2.78 8.82 -20.19
CA ALA A 54 2.61 7.68 -21.10
C ALA A 54 3.78 6.68 -20.99
N VAL A 55 5.02 7.16 -20.96
CA VAL A 55 6.22 6.35 -20.73
C VAL A 55 6.13 5.58 -19.41
N LYS A 56 5.75 6.23 -18.31
CA LYS A 56 5.55 5.59 -17.00
C LYS A 56 4.64 4.37 -17.09
N LEU A 57 3.52 4.46 -17.81
CA LEU A 57 2.58 3.35 -17.95
C LEU A 57 3.19 2.18 -18.74
N ARG A 58 4.01 2.45 -19.74
CA ARG A 58 4.71 1.39 -20.51
C ARG A 58 5.78 0.70 -19.66
N VAL A 59 6.55 1.47 -18.88
CA VAL A 59 7.54 0.92 -17.94
C VAL A 59 6.85 0.08 -16.87
N ARG A 60 5.73 0.56 -16.31
CA ARG A 60 4.91 -0.24 -15.38
C ARG A 60 4.55 -1.61 -15.96
N ASP A 61 4.05 -1.63 -17.20
CA ASP A 61 3.61 -2.86 -17.85
C ASP A 61 4.79 -3.83 -18.09
N ALA A 62 5.96 -3.31 -18.49
CA ALA A 62 7.18 -4.09 -18.65
C ALA A 62 7.65 -4.69 -17.30
N VAL A 63 7.65 -3.90 -16.24
CA VAL A 63 8.01 -4.37 -14.89
C VAL A 63 7.04 -5.43 -14.39
N LEU A 64 5.73 -5.24 -14.59
CA LEU A 64 4.72 -6.22 -14.18
C LEU A 64 4.85 -7.54 -14.93
N ALA A 65 5.20 -7.52 -16.21
CA ALA A 65 5.43 -8.73 -17.00
C ALA A 65 6.57 -9.61 -16.43
N VAL A 66 7.62 -8.99 -15.89
CA VAL A 66 8.74 -9.71 -15.26
C VAL A 66 8.39 -10.13 -13.83
N THR A 67 7.72 -9.28 -13.05
CA THR A 67 7.46 -9.56 -11.64
C THR A 67 6.35 -10.57 -11.39
N GLN A 68 5.36 -10.64 -12.27
CA GLN A 68 4.20 -11.53 -12.12
C GLN A 68 4.58 -13.02 -11.95
N PRO A 69 5.46 -13.63 -12.78
CA PRO A 69 5.88 -15.02 -12.56
C PRO A 69 6.72 -15.19 -11.31
N LEU A 70 7.50 -14.20 -10.89
CA LEU A 70 8.36 -14.25 -9.71
C LEU A 70 7.54 -14.29 -8.40
N THR A 71 6.38 -13.66 -8.39
CA THR A 71 5.53 -13.58 -7.20
C THR A 71 4.55 -14.75 -7.07
N ALA A 72 4.57 -15.72 -7.97
CA ALA A 72 3.75 -16.93 -7.89
C ALA A 72 4.29 -18.00 -6.94
N GLY A 73 5.53 -17.85 -6.43
CA GLY A 73 6.20 -18.80 -5.55
C GLY A 73 5.92 -18.57 -4.05
N GLU A 74 6.56 -19.38 -3.21
CA GLU A 74 6.41 -19.34 -1.75
C GLU A 74 7.12 -18.15 -1.09
N ASP A 75 8.17 -17.60 -1.73
CA ASP A 75 8.93 -16.43 -1.25
C ASP A 75 8.95 -15.32 -2.31
N PRO A 76 7.86 -14.57 -2.47
CA PRO A 76 7.77 -13.47 -3.44
C PRO A 76 8.76 -12.34 -3.15
N TYR A 77 9.07 -12.09 -1.87
CA TYR A 77 10.04 -11.06 -1.48
C TYR A 77 11.46 -11.43 -1.90
N GLY A 78 11.92 -12.64 -1.55
CA GLY A 78 13.25 -13.12 -1.93
C GLY A 78 13.41 -13.22 -3.45
N ALA A 79 12.38 -13.67 -4.16
CA ALA A 79 12.38 -13.74 -5.61
C ALA A 79 12.53 -12.35 -6.25
N LEU A 80 11.76 -11.35 -5.80
CA LEU A 80 11.88 -9.98 -6.28
C LEU A 80 13.23 -9.34 -5.91
N ALA A 81 13.72 -9.57 -4.69
CA ALA A 81 15.03 -9.06 -4.25
C ALA A 81 16.17 -9.59 -5.10
N GLY A 82 16.13 -10.89 -5.44
CA GLY A 82 17.12 -11.53 -6.32
C GLY A 82 17.04 -11.08 -7.78
N ALA A 83 15.86 -10.67 -8.23
CA ALA A 83 15.61 -10.29 -9.63
C ALA A 83 15.68 -8.77 -9.88
N LEU A 84 16.08 -7.95 -8.91
CA LEU A 84 16.17 -6.49 -9.10
C LEU A 84 16.95 -6.07 -10.37
N PRO A 85 18.10 -6.68 -10.70
CA PRO A 85 18.82 -6.35 -11.94
C PRO A 85 18.02 -6.69 -13.20
N GLU A 86 17.29 -7.80 -13.22
CA GLU A 86 16.43 -8.19 -14.34
C GLU A 86 15.24 -7.24 -14.51
N ILE A 87 14.61 -6.86 -13.39
CA ILE A 87 13.50 -5.89 -13.38
C ILE A 87 13.98 -4.52 -13.88
N GLN A 88 15.16 -4.08 -13.46
CA GLN A 88 15.75 -2.85 -13.94
C GLN A 88 16.05 -2.91 -15.44
N GLN A 89 16.65 -4.00 -15.91
CA GLN A 89 16.92 -4.20 -17.33
C GLN A 89 15.64 -4.15 -18.18
N ALA A 90 14.55 -4.78 -17.73
CA ALA A 90 13.27 -4.73 -18.43
C ALA A 90 12.72 -3.29 -18.53
N ALA A 91 12.90 -2.48 -17.50
CA ALA A 91 12.52 -1.08 -17.52
C ALA A 91 13.40 -0.27 -18.47
N GLU A 92 14.72 -0.51 -18.49
CA GLU A 92 15.69 0.13 -19.42
C GLU A 92 15.41 -0.23 -20.89
N ASP A 93 15.15 -1.50 -21.17
CA ASP A 93 14.81 -1.99 -22.50
C ASP A 93 13.48 -1.36 -23.02
N CYS A 94 12.50 -1.20 -22.12
CA CYS A 94 11.27 -0.50 -22.43
C CYS A 94 11.55 0.96 -22.80
N LEU A 95 12.36 1.70 -22.03
CA LEU A 95 12.72 3.07 -22.33
C LEU A 95 13.47 3.17 -23.69
N ALA A 96 14.43 2.28 -23.93
CA ALA A 96 15.19 2.23 -25.17
C ALA A 96 14.26 2.02 -26.40
N THR A 97 13.27 1.11 -26.26
CA THR A 97 12.28 0.85 -27.33
C THR A 97 11.43 2.09 -27.63
N LEU A 98 11.18 2.93 -26.62
CA LEU A 98 10.44 4.18 -26.77
C LEU A 98 11.32 5.36 -27.21
N GLY A 99 12.63 5.16 -27.37
CA GLY A 99 13.59 6.21 -27.70
C GLY A 99 13.85 7.20 -26.56
N VAL A 100 13.57 6.78 -25.32
CA VAL A 100 13.78 7.58 -24.10
C VAL A 100 15.14 7.22 -23.50
N THR A 101 15.94 8.25 -23.20
CA THR A 101 17.30 8.10 -22.66
C THR A 101 17.41 8.41 -21.17
N ASP A 102 16.28 8.66 -20.50
CA ASP A 102 16.26 8.90 -19.06
C ASP A 102 16.77 7.66 -18.31
N PRO A 103 17.55 7.83 -17.24
CA PRO A 103 17.93 6.72 -16.38
C PRO A 103 16.71 6.16 -15.65
N VAL A 104 16.75 4.87 -15.35
CA VAL A 104 15.76 4.25 -14.46
C VAL A 104 16.47 3.61 -13.28
N ALA A 105 15.88 3.73 -12.10
CA ALA A 105 16.38 3.08 -10.88
C ALA A 105 15.26 2.22 -10.29
N VAL A 106 15.62 0.99 -9.91
CA VAL A 106 14.72 0.03 -9.26
C VAL A 106 15.24 -0.30 -7.87
N SER A 107 14.36 -0.29 -6.89
CA SER A 107 14.69 -0.65 -5.50
C SER A 107 13.53 -1.39 -4.83
N LEU A 108 13.85 -2.23 -3.85
CA LEU A 108 12.87 -2.94 -3.02
C LEU A 108 13.16 -2.59 -1.55
N GLY A 109 12.17 -2.01 -0.86
CA GLY A 109 12.33 -1.59 0.52
C GLY A 109 11.05 -1.01 1.11
N PRO A 110 11.05 -0.71 2.44
CA PRO A 110 9.90 -0.09 3.10
C PRO A 110 9.68 1.34 2.60
N GLU A 111 8.42 1.67 2.31
CA GLU A 111 8.01 2.98 1.83
C GLU A 111 6.62 3.35 2.39
N GLU A 112 6.41 4.64 2.69
CA GLU A 112 5.13 5.18 3.11
C GLU A 112 4.19 5.37 1.92
N PHE A 113 2.99 4.82 2.04
CA PHE A 113 1.94 4.95 1.03
C PHE A 113 0.77 5.74 1.59
N PRO A 114 0.16 6.63 0.80
CA PRO A 114 -1.13 7.22 1.14
C PRO A 114 -2.25 6.19 0.99
N THR A 115 -3.40 6.46 1.61
CA THR A 115 -4.63 5.70 1.34
C THR A 115 -4.94 5.71 -0.16
N ARG A 116 -5.19 4.53 -0.72
CA ARG A 116 -5.53 4.36 -2.14
C ARG A 116 -6.81 3.55 -2.28
N VAL A 117 -7.72 4.11 -3.08
CA VAL A 117 -8.97 3.47 -3.46
C VAL A 117 -8.81 2.97 -4.89
N TYR A 118 -9.05 1.69 -5.10
CA TYR A 118 -9.09 1.01 -6.37
C TYR A 118 -10.55 0.69 -6.70
N GLU A 119 -10.82 0.10 -7.84
CA GLU A 119 -12.18 -0.17 -8.29
C GLU A 119 -12.95 -1.13 -7.36
N SER A 120 -12.28 -2.19 -6.89
CA SER A 120 -12.89 -3.26 -6.07
C SER A 120 -12.42 -3.30 -4.62
N PHE A 121 -11.42 -2.49 -4.23
CA PHE A 121 -10.86 -2.48 -2.88
C PHE A 121 -10.18 -1.15 -2.54
N ALA A 122 -9.80 -0.98 -1.28
CA ALA A 122 -8.98 0.14 -0.83
C ALA A 122 -7.87 -0.32 0.12
N LEU A 123 -6.73 0.33 0.04
CA LEU A 123 -5.62 0.10 0.97
C LEU A 123 -5.39 1.34 1.82
N PRO A 124 -5.27 1.17 3.15
CA PRO A 124 -5.00 2.28 4.06
C PRO A 124 -3.61 2.89 3.84
N ALA A 125 -3.44 4.12 4.29
CA ALA A 125 -2.12 4.74 4.40
C ALA A 125 -1.26 3.95 5.40
N GLY A 126 0.04 3.88 5.14
CA GLY A 126 0.99 3.20 6.03
C GLY A 126 2.25 2.76 5.33
N GLN A 127 3.14 2.14 6.10
CA GLN A 127 4.39 1.60 5.59
C GLN A 127 4.17 0.21 4.99
N TYR A 128 4.62 0.04 3.75
CA TYR A 128 4.54 -1.21 3.01
C TYR A 128 5.90 -1.56 2.41
N MET A 129 6.13 -2.83 2.13
CA MET A 129 7.21 -3.23 1.24
C MET A 129 6.87 -2.74 -0.18
N SER A 130 7.79 -2.01 -0.80
CA SER A 130 7.60 -1.36 -2.11
C SER A 130 8.68 -1.78 -3.10
N LEU A 131 8.26 -2.26 -4.26
CA LEU A 131 9.08 -2.26 -5.47
C LEU A 131 8.93 -0.89 -6.11
N ARG A 132 9.96 -0.04 -5.96
CA ARG A 132 9.95 1.31 -6.49
C ARG A 132 10.74 1.39 -7.79
N VAL A 133 10.14 2.00 -8.81
CA VAL A 133 10.74 2.27 -10.12
C VAL A 133 10.71 3.78 -10.34
N THR A 134 11.86 4.41 -10.45
CA THR A 134 11.98 5.85 -10.64
C THR A 134 12.59 6.13 -12.01
N ILE A 135 11.86 6.88 -12.86
CA ILE A 135 12.29 7.25 -14.20
C ILE A 135 12.83 8.68 -14.17
N GLY A 136 14.03 8.88 -14.69
CA GLY A 136 14.67 10.18 -14.75
C GLY A 136 14.82 10.83 -13.38
N GLN A 137 14.28 12.04 -13.21
CA GLN A 137 14.33 12.80 -11.96
C GLN A 137 13.27 12.37 -10.94
N GLY A 138 12.27 11.55 -11.34
CA GLY A 138 11.19 11.14 -10.46
C GLY A 138 10.34 12.31 -9.94
N ALA A 139 10.19 13.36 -10.75
CA ALA A 139 9.46 14.57 -10.37
C ALA A 139 7.99 14.58 -10.81
N GLY A 140 7.55 13.54 -11.53
CA GLY A 140 6.20 13.45 -12.04
C GLY A 140 5.24 12.67 -11.14
N HIS A 141 3.97 12.59 -11.58
CA HIS A 141 2.93 11.87 -10.85
C HIS A 141 3.23 10.38 -10.69
N ASN A 142 2.89 9.87 -9.51
CA ASN A 142 3.10 8.50 -9.09
C ASN A 142 2.02 7.56 -9.64
N TRP A 143 2.41 6.33 -9.96
CA TRP A 143 1.50 5.19 -10.13
C TRP A 143 1.65 4.23 -8.95
N TRP A 144 0.53 3.92 -8.31
CA TRP A 144 0.47 3.07 -7.13
C TRP A 144 -0.29 1.79 -7.43
N CYS A 145 0.33 0.64 -7.20
CA CYS A 145 -0.31 -0.66 -7.38
C CYS A 145 0.15 -1.69 -6.35
N VAL A 146 -0.18 -2.97 -6.56
CA VAL A 146 0.23 -4.11 -5.72
C VAL A 146 0.79 -5.19 -6.63
N VAL A 147 2.04 -5.59 -6.39
CA VAL A 147 2.73 -6.65 -7.12
C VAL A 147 2.44 -8.01 -6.52
N PHE A 148 2.32 -8.08 -5.19
CA PHE A 148 1.98 -9.32 -4.49
C PHE A 148 1.00 -9.05 -3.35
N PRO A 149 -0.07 -9.84 -3.23
CA PRO A 149 -0.62 -10.70 -4.30
C PRO A 149 -0.99 -9.88 -5.53
N THR A 150 -1.04 -10.52 -6.70
CA THR A 150 -1.24 -9.80 -7.98
C THR A 150 -2.67 -9.29 -8.10
N ILE A 151 -2.93 -8.08 -7.54
CA ILE A 151 -4.24 -7.41 -7.57
C ILE A 151 -4.24 -6.10 -8.37
N CYS A 152 -3.15 -5.82 -9.10
CA CYS A 152 -3.06 -4.66 -9.99
C CYS A 152 -4.18 -4.58 -11.03
N PHE A 153 -4.70 -5.71 -11.44
CA PHE A 153 -5.73 -5.86 -12.47
C PHE A 153 -6.97 -6.60 -11.96
N ALA A 154 -7.14 -6.71 -10.63
CA ALA A 154 -8.35 -7.28 -10.04
C ALA A 154 -9.54 -6.35 -10.33
N ALA A 155 -10.18 -6.58 -11.47
CA ALA A 155 -11.34 -5.80 -11.93
C ALA A 155 -12.63 -6.23 -11.23
N THR A 156 -12.63 -7.42 -10.58
CA THR A 156 -13.82 -7.99 -9.94
C THR A 156 -13.55 -8.40 -8.49
N ALA A 157 -14.61 -8.50 -7.70
CA ALA A 157 -14.52 -9.00 -6.32
C ALA A 157 -13.98 -10.44 -6.27
N SER A 158 -14.28 -11.28 -7.27
CA SER A 158 -13.77 -12.66 -7.36
C SER A 158 -12.27 -12.72 -7.65
N ASP A 159 -11.73 -11.77 -8.43
CA ASP A 159 -10.29 -11.70 -8.68
C ASP A 159 -9.56 -11.31 -7.39
N LEU A 160 -10.11 -10.36 -6.64
CA LEU A 160 -9.59 -9.95 -5.35
C LEU A 160 -9.63 -11.09 -4.33
N GLU A 161 -10.73 -11.86 -4.27
CA GLU A 161 -10.88 -13.00 -3.35
C GLU A 161 -9.86 -14.10 -3.68
N SER A 162 -9.65 -14.40 -4.96
CA SER A 162 -8.63 -15.35 -5.39
C SER A 162 -7.21 -14.89 -5.05
N ALA A 163 -6.91 -13.62 -5.24
CA ALA A 163 -5.63 -13.01 -4.87
C ALA A 163 -5.43 -12.98 -3.34
N ALA A 164 -6.50 -12.71 -2.58
CA ALA A 164 -6.46 -12.72 -1.12
C ALA A 164 -6.11 -14.12 -0.57
N VAL A 165 -6.68 -15.16 -1.15
CA VAL A 165 -6.34 -16.56 -0.79
C VAL A 165 -4.86 -16.84 -1.08
N SER A 166 -4.35 -16.45 -2.25
CA SER A 166 -2.92 -16.64 -2.61
C SER A 166 -1.97 -15.83 -1.72
N GLY A 167 -2.40 -14.65 -1.26
CA GLY A 167 -1.68 -13.80 -0.31
C GLY A 167 -1.80 -14.23 1.15
N GLY A 168 -2.56 -15.28 1.45
CA GLY A 168 -2.79 -15.75 2.82
C GLY A 168 -3.55 -14.76 3.69
N PHE A 169 -4.48 -13.99 3.10
CA PHE A 169 -5.31 -13.03 3.85
C PHE A 169 -6.35 -13.76 4.68
N THR A 170 -6.60 -13.21 5.86
CA THR A 170 -7.72 -13.63 6.71
C THR A 170 -9.02 -12.96 6.25
N ASP A 171 -10.17 -13.55 6.63
CA ASP A 171 -11.48 -12.94 6.35
C ASP A 171 -11.62 -11.51 6.90
N SER A 172 -10.96 -11.21 8.03
CA SER A 172 -10.95 -9.87 8.61
C SER A 172 -10.15 -8.87 7.77
N GLU A 173 -9.01 -9.28 7.21
CA GLU A 173 -8.19 -8.46 6.31
C GLU A 173 -8.89 -8.22 4.98
N VAL A 174 -9.55 -9.23 4.42
CA VAL A 174 -10.38 -9.06 3.21
C VAL A 174 -11.51 -8.07 3.47
N ARG A 175 -12.25 -8.22 4.57
CA ARG A 175 -13.30 -7.26 4.95
C ARG A 175 -12.77 -5.85 5.21
N LEU A 176 -11.53 -5.71 5.73
CA LEU A 176 -10.93 -4.41 5.96
C LEU A 176 -10.77 -3.61 4.66
N ILE A 177 -10.46 -4.28 3.55
CA ILE A 177 -10.16 -3.65 2.26
C ILE A 177 -11.36 -3.62 1.29
N THR A 178 -12.41 -4.43 1.51
CA THR A 178 -13.55 -4.61 0.58
C THR A 178 -14.88 -4.05 1.06
N GLU A 179 -15.03 -3.67 2.34
CA GLU A 179 -16.30 -3.16 2.86
C GLU A 179 -16.69 -1.83 2.20
N ASP A 180 -17.77 -1.85 1.43
CA ASP A 180 -18.36 -0.68 0.76
C ASP A 180 -18.63 0.48 1.75
N GLY A 181 -17.88 1.57 1.58
CA GLY A 181 -18.03 2.80 2.34
C GLY A 181 -17.53 2.79 3.79
N GLY A 182 -17.40 1.63 4.43
CA GLY A 182 -16.93 1.48 5.81
C GLY A 182 -15.42 1.71 5.96
N TYR A 183 -14.62 1.30 4.98
CA TYR A 183 -13.18 1.46 5.02
C TYR A 183 -12.73 2.93 5.03
N GLN A 184 -13.40 3.83 4.30
CA GLN A 184 -13.04 5.25 4.26
C GLN A 184 -13.12 5.90 5.65
N LEU A 185 -14.15 5.56 6.42
CA LEU A 185 -14.30 6.08 7.79
C LEU A 185 -13.26 5.47 8.72
N LYS A 186 -13.04 4.16 8.63
CA LYS A 186 -12.00 3.44 9.40
C LYS A 186 -10.62 4.02 9.10
N PHE A 187 -10.26 4.21 7.84
CA PHE A 187 -8.95 4.74 7.43
C PHE A 187 -8.75 6.19 7.89
N LYS A 188 -9.78 7.05 7.79
CA LYS A 188 -9.72 8.41 8.33
C LYS A 188 -9.52 8.44 9.83
N CYS A 189 -10.20 7.57 10.57
CA CYS A 189 -9.99 7.45 12.02
C CYS A 189 -8.55 7.03 12.35
N MET A 190 -7.96 6.13 11.56
CA MET A 190 -6.57 5.68 11.73
C MET A 190 -5.57 6.81 11.44
N GLU A 191 -5.77 7.57 10.35
CA GLU A 191 -4.96 8.74 10.01
C GLU A 191 -5.01 9.79 11.14
N TRP A 192 -6.18 10.06 11.71
CA TRP A 192 -6.32 10.99 12.84
C TRP A 192 -5.63 10.50 14.10
N VAL A 193 -5.72 9.20 14.41
CA VAL A 193 -5.03 8.61 15.57
C VAL A 193 -3.52 8.72 15.39
N GLU A 194 -3.01 8.45 14.21
CA GLU A 194 -1.57 8.56 13.92
C GLU A 194 -1.09 10.02 13.98
N GLN A 195 -1.84 10.96 13.41
CA GLN A 195 -1.54 12.40 13.52
C GLN A 195 -1.55 12.87 14.97
N LEU A 196 -2.52 12.41 15.77
CA LEU A 196 -2.60 12.74 17.19
C LEU A 196 -1.42 12.13 17.95
N ARG A 197 -1.02 10.90 17.64
CA ARG A 197 0.16 10.24 18.20
C ARG A 197 1.43 11.01 17.89
N GLN A 198 1.63 11.37 16.63
CA GLN A 198 2.79 12.17 16.18
C GLN A 198 2.82 13.52 16.92
N TRP A 199 1.69 14.20 17.04
CA TRP A 199 1.59 15.47 17.76
C TRP A 199 1.91 15.34 19.24
N LEU A 200 1.47 14.26 19.92
CA LEU A 200 1.68 14.02 21.34
C LEU A 200 3.10 13.58 21.68
N PHE A 201 3.77 12.85 20.79
CA PHE A 201 5.07 12.23 21.03
C PHE A 201 6.21 12.77 20.14
N ALA A 202 5.94 13.78 19.30
CA ALA A 202 6.95 14.53 18.55
C ALA A 202 7.63 15.54 19.51
N SER A 203 8.58 15.04 20.32
CA SER A 203 9.51 15.86 21.13
C SER A 203 10.92 15.51 20.73
#